data_b918be804b48755f29fa17e3dd03d669
#
_entry.id   b918be804b48755f29fa17e3dd03d669
#
_cell.length_a   1.000
_cell.length_b   1.000
_cell.length_c   1.000
_cell.angle_alpha   90.00
_cell.angle_beta   90.00
_cell.angle_gamma   90.00
#
_symmetry.space_group_name_H-M   'P 1'
#
loop_
_entity.id
_entity.type
_entity.pdbx_description
1 polymer ?
#
loop_
_entity_poly.entity_id
_entity_poly.type
_entity_poly.pdbx_seq_one_letter_code
_entity_poly.pdbx_strand_id
1 'polypeptide(L)'
;MAIFEGAGVALVTPFTESGEVNYEKLEALLEEQIAGGTDAIIACGTTGESATMSYEEHLDVIRFTCKVVNKRIPVIAGTGSNCTREAIHLSKEAEKAGADGLLLVTPYYNKATQNGLIAHYTAIAESVNIPCLLYHVPTRTGLTMKPETIVKLCREVPNIVGVKDASGNFSAIAEIMHLANGCVDLYSGNDDQIVPLLAMGGKGVISVLSNVAPRQTHEICENFFKGDIEKSRQMQLEALPLINALFCEVNPIPVKAALNLMGKEAGPLRLPLTEMEPQNQERLKKAMQEYGIL
;
A
#
# COMPACT_ATOMS: atom_id res chain seq x y z
N MET A 1 13.74 3.25 -13.76
CA MET A 1 12.38 2.91 -14.25
C MET A 1 11.56 2.60 -13.02
N ALA A 2 10.36 3.18 -12.88
CA ALA A 2 9.48 2.92 -11.74
C ALA A 2 9.15 1.42 -11.63
N ILE A 3 8.87 0.91 -10.43
CA ILE A 3 8.47 -0.50 -10.22
C ILE A 3 7.15 -0.77 -10.95
N PHE A 4 6.22 0.19 -10.90
CA PHE A 4 4.97 0.19 -11.64
C PHE A 4 4.49 1.63 -11.89
N GLU A 5 3.58 1.83 -12.82
CA GLU A 5 2.78 3.03 -12.97
C GLU A 5 1.31 2.64 -12.94
N GLY A 6 0.46 3.39 -12.19
CA GLY A 6 -0.96 3.08 -12.05
C GLY A 6 -1.39 2.80 -10.62
N ALA A 7 -2.27 1.82 -10.44
CA ALA A 7 -2.86 1.46 -9.15
C ALA A 7 -2.29 0.15 -8.60
N GLY A 8 -1.48 0.23 -7.56
CA GLY A 8 -1.09 -0.92 -6.75
C GLY A 8 -2.08 -1.14 -5.62
N VAL A 9 -2.49 -2.38 -5.36
CA VAL A 9 -3.38 -2.70 -4.24
C VAL A 9 -2.60 -2.97 -2.96
N ALA A 10 -2.90 -2.25 -1.87
CA ALA A 10 -2.53 -2.67 -0.52
C ALA A 10 -3.47 -3.82 -0.12
N LEU A 11 -3.10 -5.04 -0.49
CA LEU A 11 -3.98 -6.20 -0.41
C LEU A 11 -4.29 -6.57 1.04
N VAL A 12 -5.54 -6.90 1.32
CA VAL A 12 -5.93 -7.52 2.60
C VAL A 12 -5.39 -8.95 2.67
N THR A 13 -5.14 -9.43 3.88
CA THR A 13 -4.88 -10.84 4.12
C THR A 13 -6.16 -11.47 4.69
N PRO A 14 -6.81 -12.39 3.96
CA PRO A 14 -7.97 -13.08 4.49
C PRO A 14 -7.59 -14.08 5.56
N PHE A 15 -8.42 -14.17 6.61
CA PHE A 15 -8.25 -15.13 7.69
C PHE A 15 -9.44 -16.08 7.78
N THR A 16 -9.19 -17.29 8.27
CA THR A 16 -10.23 -18.24 8.66
C THR A 16 -10.89 -17.79 9.97
N GLU A 17 -12.01 -18.41 10.34
CA GLU A 17 -12.66 -18.17 11.64
C GLU A 17 -11.75 -18.51 12.84
N SER A 18 -10.76 -19.40 12.65
CA SER A 18 -9.73 -19.71 13.67
C SER A 18 -8.60 -18.66 13.72
N GLY A 19 -8.61 -17.69 12.81
CA GLY A 19 -7.61 -16.61 12.72
C GLY A 19 -6.35 -17.00 11.96
N GLU A 20 -6.31 -18.12 11.27
CA GLU A 20 -5.21 -18.51 10.39
C GLU A 20 -5.34 -17.87 9.00
N VAL A 21 -4.24 -17.75 8.25
CA VAL A 21 -4.31 -17.23 6.88
C VAL A 21 -5.12 -18.16 5.99
N ASN A 22 -6.13 -17.61 5.32
CA ASN A 22 -6.94 -18.33 4.34
C ASN A 22 -6.32 -18.20 2.94
N TYR A 23 -5.46 -19.13 2.58
CA TYR A 23 -4.74 -19.10 1.30
C TYR A 23 -5.65 -19.30 0.08
N GLU A 24 -6.75 -20.04 0.20
CA GLU A 24 -7.74 -20.18 -0.88
C GLU A 24 -8.39 -18.84 -1.22
N LYS A 25 -8.82 -18.11 -0.20
CA LYS A 25 -9.41 -16.78 -0.41
C LYS A 25 -8.37 -15.74 -0.82
N LEU A 26 -7.13 -15.87 -0.35
CA LEU A 26 -6.03 -15.03 -0.80
C LEU A 26 -5.75 -15.21 -2.30
N GLU A 27 -5.73 -16.45 -2.79
CA GLU A 27 -5.58 -16.74 -4.23
C GLU A 27 -6.73 -16.13 -5.04
N ALA A 28 -7.97 -16.30 -4.59
CA ALA A 28 -9.14 -15.72 -5.26
C ALA A 28 -9.06 -14.17 -5.34
N LEU A 29 -8.65 -13.51 -4.26
CA LEU A 29 -8.46 -12.05 -4.26
C LEU A 29 -7.32 -11.62 -5.19
N LEU A 30 -6.21 -12.35 -5.25
CA LEU A 30 -5.10 -12.07 -6.15
C LEU A 30 -5.52 -12.16 -7.62
N GLU A 31 -6.24 -13.22 -8.00
CA GLU A 31 -6.74 -13.42 -9.36
C GLU A 31 -7.75 -12.32 -9.76
N GLU A 32 -8.61 -11.92 -8.83
CA GLU A 32 -9.54 -10.83 -9.06
C GLU A 32 -8.84 -9.49 -9.29
N GLN A 33 -7.80 -9.18 -8.50
CA GLN A 33 -7.02 -7.96 -8.68
C GLN A 33 -6.36 -7.93 -10.07
N ILE A 34 -5.76 -9.04 -10.49
CA ILE A 34 -5.12 -9.15 -11.81
C ILE A 34 -6.17 -9.01 -12.93
N ALA A 35 -7.31 -9.69 -12.82
CA ALA A 35 -8.40 -9.59 -13.78
C ALA A 35 -9.03 -8.18 -13.82
N GLY A 36 -8.99 -7.47 -12.72
CA GLY A 36 -9.44 -6.08 -12.58
C GLY A 36 -8.48 -5.04 -13.16
N GLY A 37 -7.27 -5.44 -13.60
CA GLY A 37 -6.28 -4.53 -14.18
C GLY A 37 -5.40 -3.82 -13.15
N THR A 38 -5.33 -4.31 -11.91
CA THR A 38 -4.40 -3.79 -10.90
C THR A 38 -2.96 -3.88 -11.40
N ASP A 39 -2.18 -2.81 -11.23
CA ASP A 39 -0.83 -2.66 -11.79
C ASP A 39 0.28 -3.24 -10.89
N ALA A 40 0.02 -3.44 -9.60
CA ALA A 40 0.94 -4.09 -8.67
C ALA A 40 0.21 -4.65 -7.43
N ILE A 41 0.72 -5.73 -6.84
CA ILE A 41 0.25 -6.26 -5.56
C ILE A 41 1.21 -5.86 -4.44
N ILE A 42 0.69 -5.20 -3.40
CA ILE A 42 1.44 -4.91 -2.19
C ILE A 42 1.00 -5.89 -1.10
N ALA A 43 1.81 -6.91 -0.86
CA ALA A 43 1.57 -7.93 0.15
C ALA A 43 2.10 -7.51 1.52
N CYS A 44 1.42 -7.90 2.58
CA CYS A 44 1.86 -7.69 3.96
C CYS A 44 2.17 -6.22 4.32
N GLY A 45 1.43 -5.28 3.74
CA GLY A 45 1.38 -3.90 4.21
C GLY A 45 0.50 -3.76 5.46
N THR A 46 0.21 -2.53 5.86
CA THR A 46 -0.72 -2.24 6.97
C THR A 46 -2.10 -2.86 6.75
N THR A 47 -2.63 -2.74 5.54
CA THR A 47 -3.93 -3.31 5.14
C THR A 47 -3.95 -4.84 5.18
N GLY A 48 -2.79 -5.46 4.96
CA GLY A 48 -2.60 -6.91 5.07
C GLY A 48 -2.37 -7.42 6.49
N GLU A 49 -2.55 -6.58 7.52
CA GLU A 49 -2.44 -6.94 8.94
C GLU A 49 -1.09 -7.57 9.34
N SER A 50 0.02 -7.18 8.68
CA SER A 50 1.34 -7.75 8.94
C SER A 50 1.81 -7.60 10.40
N ALA A 51 1.32 -6.58 11.12
CA ALA A 51 1.66 -6.36 12.52
C ALA A 51 1.20 -7.46 13.48
N THR A 52 0.24 -8.30 13.08
CA THR A 52 -0.29 -9.42 13.89
C THR A 52 0.16 -10.79 13.37
N MET A 53 1.05 -10.82 12.40
CA MET A 53 1.63 -12.06 11.86
C MET A 53 2.94 -12.42 12.57
N SER A 54 3.18 -13.71 12.75
CA SER A 54 4.54 -14.19 13.06
C SER A 54 5.44 -13.96 11.84
N TYR A 55 6.76 -14.01 12.04
CA TYR A 55 7.71 -13.86 10.92
C TYR A 55 7.51 -14.93 9.83
N GLU A 56 7.26 -16.17 10.24
CA GLU A 56 7.04 -17.29 9.32
C GLU A 56 5.77 -17.08 8.52
N GLU A 57 4.66 -16.75 9.18
CA GLU A 57 3.38 -16.47 8.53
C GLU A 57 3.48 -15.28 7.57
N HIS A 58 4.15 -14.20 7.97
CA HIS A 58 4.40 -13.04 7.12
C HIS A 58 5.16 -13.44 5.84
N LEU A 59 6.22 -14.22 5.98
CA LEU A 59 7.01 -14.71 4.85
C LEU A 59 6.23 -15.71 3.99
N ASP A 60 5.40 -16.56 4.59
CA ASP A 60 4.58 -17.52 3.85
C ASP A 60 3.51 -16.81 3.01
N VAL A 61 2.90 -15.75 3.51
CA VAL A 61 1.97 -14.90 2.72
C VAL A 61 2.69 -14.27 1.53
N ILE A 62 3.92 -13.74 1.73
CA ILE A 62 4.72 -13.17 0.63
C ILE A 62 5.07 -14.26 -0.40
N ARG A 63 5.58 -15.42 0.03
CA ARG A 63 5.92 -16.55 -0.85
C ARG A 63 4.72 -17.01 -1.67
N PHE A 64 3.58 -17.17 -1.01
CA PHE A 64 2.34 -17.58 -1.65
C PHE A 64 1.89 -16.54 -2.69
N THR A 65 1.91 -15.25 -2.33
CA THR A 65 1.55 -14.16 -3.25
C THR A 65 2.46 -14.16 -4.48
N CYS A 66 3.79 -14.24 -4.30
CA CYS A 66 4.74 -14.29 -5.43
C CYS A 66 4.49 -15.51 -6.33
N LYS A 67 4.20 -16.67 -5.72
CA LYS A 67 3.90 -17.91 -6.45
C LYS A 67 2.62 -17.78 -7.29
N VAL A 68 1.54 -17.29 -6.70
CA VAL A 68 0.24 -17.14 -7.40
C VAL A 68 0.34 -16.09 -8.49
N VAL A 69 0.87 -14.91 -8.18
CA VAL A 69 1.01 -13.82 -9.17
C VAL A 69 1.93 -14.22 -10.32
N ASN A 70 2.97 -14.99 -10.06
CA ASN A 70 3.86 -15.60 -11.05
C ASN A 70 4.37 -14.58 -12.09
N LYS A 71 4.84 -13.41 -11.64
CA LYS A 71 5.40 -12.34 -12.49
C LYS A 71 4.42 -11.74 -13.52
N ARG A 72 3.11 -11.97 -13.41
CA ARG A 72 2.11 -11.33 -14.28
C ARG A 72 2.03 -9.82 -14.06
N ILE A 73 2.19 -9.39 -12.83
CA ILE A 73 2.35 -8.00 -12.40
C ILE A 73 3.36 -7.96 -11.24
N PRO A 74 3.97 -6.80 -10.91
CA PRO A 74 4.90 -6.70 -9.81
C PRO A 74 4.28 -7.04 -8.44
N VAL A 75 5.03 -7.78 -7.62
CA VAL A 75 4.73 -8.00 -6.20
C VAL A 75 5.70 -7.20 -5.35
N ILE A 76 5.17 -6.31 -4.52
CA ILE A 76 5.93 -5.47 -3.59
C ILE A 76 5.64 -5.97 -2.17
N ALA A 77 6.66 -6.44 -1.47
CA ALA A 77 6.51 -6.98 -0.12
C ALA A 77 6.69 -5.88 0.93
N GLY A 78 5.73 -5.78 1.86
CA GLY A 78 5.86 -4.94 3.06
C GLY A 78 6.79 -5.62 4.06
N THR A 79 8.02 -5.14 4.19
CA THR A 79 9.06 -5.72 5.06
C THR A 79 9.63 -4.74 6.07
N GLY A 80 9.11 -3.50 6.11
CA GLY A 80 9.54 -2.49 7.07
C GLY A 80 9.21 -2.89 8.52
N SER A 81 10.13 -2.60 9.43
CA SER A 81 10.00 -2.81 10.87
C SER A 81 10.65 -1.65 11.63
N ASN A 82 10.28 -1.45 12.88
CA ASN A 82 10.99 -0.55 13.79
C ASN A 82 12.28 -1.16 14.37
N CYS A 83 12.62 -2.38 13.98
CA CYS A 83 13.88 -3.06 14.25
C CYS A 83 14.63 -3.29 12.93
N THR A 84 15.78 -2.63 12.75
CA THR A 84 16.58 -2.72 11.52
C THR A 84 16.95 -4.16 11.15
N ARG A 85 17.33 -4.98 12.15
CA ARG A 85 17.70 -6.38 11.94
C ARG A 85 16.53 -7.22 11.41
N GLU A 86 15.33 -6.99 11.91
CA GLU A 86 14.11 -7.66 11.44
C GLU A 86 13.76 -7.24 10.02
N ALA A 87 13.80 -5.93 9.74
CA ALA A 87 13.55 -5.42 8.39
C ALA A 87 14.54 -5.99 7.37
N ILE A 88 15.82 -6.12 7.73
CA ILE A 88 16.84 -6.77 6.87
C ILE A 88 16.50 -8.24 6.65
N HIS A 89 16.13 -8.97 7.71
CA HIS A 89 15.77 -10.39 7.58
C HIS A 89 14.57 -10.60 6.67
N LEU A 90 13.46 -9.90 6.94
CA LEU A 90 12.25 -9.97 6.13
C LEU A 90 12.52 -9.58 4.67
N SER A 91 13.31 -8.53 4.44
CA SER A 91 13.65 -8.05 3.10
C SER A 91 14.43 -9.08 2.28
N LYS A 92 15.43 -9.71 2.88
CA LYS A 92 16.20 -10.79 2.23
C LYS A 92 15.35 -12.00 1.89
N GLU A 93 14.47 -12.41 2.81
CA GLU A 93 13.60 -13.55 2.55
C GLU A 93 12.52 -13.23 1.52
N ALA A 94 11.99 -11.99 1.49
CA ALA A 94 11.07 -11.54 0.45
C ALA A 94 11.72 -11.50 -0.95
N GLU A 95 12.97 -11.03 -1.06
CA GLU A 95 13.75 -11.11 -2.30
C GLU A 95 13.92 -12.55 -2.78
N LYS A 96 14.30 -13.47 -1.88
CA LYS A 96 14.40 -14.91 -2.19
C LYS A 96 13.07 -15.53 -2.60
N ALA A 97 11.96 -15.06 -2.05
CA ALA A 97 10.61 -15.48 -2.42
C ALA A 97 10.20 -15.02 -3.81
N GLY A 98 10.95 -14.09 -4.42
CA GLY A 98 10.70 -13.57 -5.75
C GLY A 98 9.90 -12.26 -5.78
N ALA A 99 9.84 -11.51 -4.70
CA ALA A 99 9.28 -10.16 -4.71
C ALA A 99 10.02 -9.27 -5.70
N ASP A 100 9.30 -8.36 -6.37
CA ASP A 100 9.84 -7.42 -7.36
C ASP A 100 10.29 -6.10 -6.74
N GLY A 101 9.87 -5.85 -5.51
CA GLY A 101 10.25 -4.68 -4.72
C GLY A 101 9.84 -4.80 -3.26
N LEU A 102 10.26 -3.83 -2.46
CA LEU A 102 9.98 -3.77 -1.03
C LEU A 102 9.26 -2.47 -0.68
N LEU A 103 8.33 -2.52 0.27
CA LEU A 103 7.71 -1.36 0.91
C LEU A 103 8.16 -1.29 2.36
N LEU A 104 8.92 -0.23 2.69
CA LEU A 104 9.59 -0.07 3.98
C LEU A 104 8.92 1.04 4.79
N VAL A 105 8.05 0.67 5.73
CA VAL A 105 7.41 1.64 6.62
C VAL A 105 8.43 2.33 7.52
N THR A 106 8.23 3.63 7.77
CA THR A 106 9.03 4.40 8.73
C THR A 106 8.99 3.73 10.10
N PRO A 107 10.15 3.58 10.80
CA PRO A 107 10.18 3.03 12.15
C PRO A 107 9.17 3.73 13.05
N TYR A 108 8.27 2.94 13.62
CA TYR A 108 7.18 3.38 14.49
C TYR A 108 7.55 3.14 15.96
N TYR A 109 6.91 3.85 16.88
CA TYR A 109 7.03 3.74 18.32
C TYR A 109 8.38 4.26 18.87
N ASN A 110 9.54 3.67 18.51
CA ASN A 110 10.88 4.05 19.00
C ASN A 110 11.48 5.30 18.30
N LYS A 111 10.78 5.93 17.36
CA LYS A 111 11.05 7.26 16.74
C LYS A 111 12.52 7.57 16.49
N ALA A 112 13.02 7.28 15.30
CA ALA A 112 14.37 7.63 14.91
C ALA A 112 14.54 9.14 14.62
N THR A 113 15.77 9.63 14.70
CA THR A 113 16.17 10.93 14.12
C THR A 113 16.28 10.82 12.60
N GLN A 114 16.40 11.95 11.86
CA GLN A 114 16.61 11.90 10.40
C GLN A 114 17.88 11.12 10.04
N ASN A 115 18.97 11.29 10.78
CA ASN A 115 20.19 10.50 10.58
C ASN A 115 19.99 9.01 10.89
N GLY A 116 19.18 8.70 11.91
CA GLY A 116 18.78 7.34 12.22
C GLY A 116 17.96 6.70 11.11
N LEU A 117 17.05 7.46 10.48
CA LEU A 117 16.29 6.99 9.31
C LEU A 117 17.22 6.72 8.11
N ILE A 118 18.17 7.61 7.84
CA ILE A 118 19.16 7.41 6.75
C ILE A 118 19.93 6.12 7.02
N ALA A 119 20.49 5.92 8.21
CA ALA A 119 21.24 4.72 8.55
C ALA A 119 20.38 3.44 8.47
N HIS A 120 19.14 3.49 8.96
CA HIS A 120 18.20 2.38 8.96
C HIS A 120 17.87 1.93 7.54
N TYR A 121 17.42 2.85 6.68
CA TYR A 121 17.02 2.51 5.32
C TYR A 121 18.20 2.12 4.44
N THR A 122 19.35 2.77 4.61
CA THR A 122 20.59 2.38 3.90
C THR A 122 20.97 0.93 4.24
N ALA A 123 20.99 0.56 5.53
CA ALA A 123 21.35 -0.79 5.95
C ALA A 123 20.37 -1.86 5.40
N ILE A 124 19.07 -1.54 5.30
CA ILE A 124 18.07 -2.45 4.71
C ILE A 124 18.31 -2.57 3.21
N ALA A 125 18.39 -1.44 2.50
CA ALA A 125 18.53 -1.41 1.05
C ALA A 125 19.83 -2.08 0.58
N GLU A 126 20.97 -1.84 1.25
CA GLU A 126 22.24 -2.49 0.95
C GLU A 126 22.24 -4.02 1.16
N SER A 127 21.22 -4.54 1.89
CA SER A 127 21.12 -5.97 2.16
C SER A 127 20.42 -6.77 1.05
N VAL A 128 19.83 -6.10 0.05
CA VAL A 128 19.06 -6.66 -1.06
C VAL A 128 19.42 -5.99 -2.38
N ASN A 129 19.02 -6.60 -3.52
CA ASN A 129 19.28 -6.03 -4.85
C ASN A 129 18.00 -5.48 -5.52
N ILE A 130 16.82 -5.79 -4.98
CA ILE A 130 15.54 -5.35 -5.52
C ILE A 130 15.21 -3.91 -5.05
N PRO A 131 14.39 -3.16 -5.82
CA PRO A 131 14.03 -1.80 -5.49
C PRO A 131 13.23 -1.69 -4.18
N CYS A 132 13.48 -0.62 -3.44
CA CYS A 132 12.84 -0.31 -2.17
C CYS A 132 12.04 0.99 -2.28
N LEU A 133 10.80 0.99 -1.83
CA LEU A 133 9.97 2.17 -1.62
C LEU A 133 9.93 2.51 -0.12
N LEU A 134 10.24 3.74 0.21
CA LEU A 134 10.00 4.27 1.55
C LEU A 134 8.49 4.41 1.77
N TYR A 135 7.99 4.10 2.97
CA TYR A 135 6.58 4.34 3.29
C TYR A 135 6.46 5.36 4.43
N HIS A 136 6.03 6.56 4.06
CA HIS A 136 5.86 7.70 4.95
C HIS A 136 4.40 7.84 5.38
N VAL A 137 4.11 7.51 6.65
CA VAL A 137 2.75 7.54 7.24
C VAL A 137 2.79 8.07 8.67
N PRO A 138 3.03 9.37 8.86
CA PRO A 138 3.27 9.96 10.18
C PRO A 138 2.11 9.80 11.16
N THR A 139 0.88 9.68 10.68
CA THR A 139 -0.32 9.44 11.51
C THR A 139 -0.29 8.08 12.23
N ARG A 140 0.45 7.10 11.70
CA ARG A 140 0.61 5.77 12.30
C ARG A 140 1.93 5.61 13.04
N THR A 141 3.00 6.21 12.51
CA THR A 141 4.35 6.03 13.06
C THR A 141 4.72 7.04 14.13
N GLY A 142 4.03 8.19 14.16
CA GLY A 142 4.37 9.32 15.03
C GLY A 142 5.71 9.97 14.64
N LEU A 143 6.23 9.71 13.43
CA LEU A 143 7.51 10.20 12.93
C LEU A 143 7.37 10.70 11.50
N THR A 144 7.82 11.93 11.25
CA THR A 144 7.85 12.55 9.92
C THR A 144 9.25 12.42 9.31
N MET A 145 9.37 11.85 8.12
CA MET A 145 10.56 12.01 7.28
C MET A 145 10.50 13.38 6.62
N LYS A 146 11.61 14.11 6.69
CA LYS A 146 11.75 15.40 6.00
C LYS A 146 11.95 15.18 4.50
N PRO A 147 11.49 16.11 3.63
CA PRO A 147 11.73 16.08 2.20
C PRO A 147 13.20 15.81 1.83
N GLU A 148 14.14 16.50 2.48
CA GLU A 148 15.56 16.35 2.22
C GLU A 148 16.07 14.95 2.57
N THR A 149 15.48 14.31 3.61
CA THR A 149 15.84 12.93 4.01
C THR A 149 15.40 11.93 2.95
N ILE A 150 14.18 12.06 2.44
CA ILE A 150 13.64 11.20 1.37
C ILE A 150 14.50 11.34 0.11
N VAL A 151 14.74 12.57 -0.33
CA VAL A 151 15.51 12.85 -1.55
C VAL A 151 16.96 12.39 -1.40
N LYS A 152 17.58 12.60 -0.22
CA LYS A 152 18.95 12.12 0.05
C LYS A 152 19.03 10.61 -0.09
N LEU A 153 18.09 9.86 0.50
CA LEU A 153 18.04 8.40 0.41
C LEU A 153 17.90 7.92 -1.05
N CYS A 154 16.95 8.47 -1.81
CA CYS A 154 16.75 8.10 -3.20
C CYS A 154 17.94 8.47 -4.12
N ARG A 155 18.73 9.48 -3.75
CA ARG A 155 19.88 9.93 -4.54
C ARG A 155 21.14 9.15 -4.22
N GLU A 156 21.37 8.82 -2.95
CA GLU A 156 22.64 8.24 -2.47
C GLU A 156 22.57 6.70 -2.35
N VAL A 157 21.39 6.10 -2.25
CA VAL A 157 21.19 4.65 -2.13
C VAL A 157 20.52 4.13 -3.40
N PRO A 158 21.25 3.45 -4.30
CA PRO A 158 20.82 3.19 -5.68
C PRO A 158 19.50 2.41 -5.84
N ASN A 159 19.17 1.54 -4.88
CA ASN A 159 17.94 0.76 -4.91
C ASN A 159 16.80 1.33 -4.05
N ILE A 160 16.97 2.47 -3.40
CA ILE A 160 15.84 3.26 -2.87
C ILE A 160 15.32 4.15 -3.99
N VAL A 161 14.22 3.73 -4.62
CA VAL A 161 13.74 4.34 -5.86
C VAL A 161 12.64 5.38 -5.66
N GLY A 162 11.97 5.39 -4.50
CA GLY A 162 10.86 6.31 -4.32
C GLY A 162 10.20 6.23 -2.95
N VAL A 163 9.03 6.85 -2.86
CA VAL A 163 8.24 6.93 -1.63
C VAL A 163 6.76 6.75 -1.89
N LYS A 164 6.09 5.95 -1.03
CA LYS A 164 4.65 5.99 -0.81
C LYS A 164 4.40 7.06 0.27
N ASP A 165 3.80 8.17 -0.11
CA ASP A 165 3.43 9.23 0.84
C ASP A 165 1.96 9.12 1.25
N ALA A 166 1.72 8.97 2.54
CA ALA A 166 0.40 8.96 3.17
C ALA A 166 0.30 10.05 4.25
N SER A 167 1.08 11.13 4.12
CA SER A 167 1.05 12.26 5.05
C SER A 167 -0.13 13.19 4.82
N GLY A 168 -0.64 13.26 3.59
CA GLY A 168 -1.63 14.24 3.16
C GLY A 168 -1.09 15.68 3.06
N ASN A 169 0.21 15.87 3.22
CA ASN A 169 0.84 17.19 3.21
C ASN A 169 1.38 17.55 1.82
N PHE A 170 0.54 18.18 0.99
CA PHE A 170 0.92 18.58 -0.36
C PHE A 170 2.06 19.58 -0.43
N SER A 171 2.25 20.41 0.59
CA SER A 171 3.42 21.31 0.66
C SER A 171 4.72 20.52 0.77
N ALA A 172 4.75 19.49 1.62
CA ALA A 172 5.91 18.61 1.73
C ALA A 172 6.11 17.77 0.46
N ILE A 173 5.02 17.28 -0.17
CA ILE A 173 5.07 16.56 -1.45
C ILE A 173 5.67 17.44 -2.55
N ALA A 174 5.23 18.70 -2.67
CA ALA A 174 5.78 19.65 -3.63
C ALA A 174 7.27 19.91 -3.40
N GLU A 175 7.70 20.02 -2.14
CA GLU A 175 9.11 20.19 -1.78
C GLU A 175 9.92 18.92 -2.13
N ILE A 176 9.41 17.72 -1.86
CA ILE A 176 10.06 16.46 -2.30
C ILE A 176 10.28 16.49 -3.81
N MET A 177 9.25 16.78 -4.59
CA MET A 177 9.34 16.75 -6.05
C MET A 177 10.23 17.85 -6.61
N HIS A 178 10.24 19.04 -5.99
CA HIS A 178 11.18 20.12 -6.33
C HIS A 178 12.64 19.69 -6.08
N LEU A 179 12.93 19.15 -4.91
CA LEU A 179 14.29 18.73 -4.54
C LEU A 179 14.73 17.47 -5.31
N ALA A 180 13.80 16.58 -5.62
CA ALA A 180 14.09 15.29 -6.27
C ALA A 180 14.72 15.44 -7.65
N ASN A 181 14.30 16.40 -8.44
CA ASN A 181 14.75 16.60 -9.82
C ASN A 181 14.75 15.28 -10.63
N GLY A 182 13.67 14.51 -10.50
CA GLY A 182 13.45 13.24 -11.20
C GLY A 182 14.03 11.97 -10.57
N CYS A 183 14.66 12.05 -9.38
CA CYS A 183 15.24 10.86 -8.73
C CYS A 183 14.28 10.15 -7.76
N VAL A 184 13.03 10.58 -7.62
CA VAL A 184 12.05 9.99 -6.70
C VAL A 184 10.80 9.55 -7.47
N ASP A 185 10.48 8.27 -7.41
CA ASP A 185 9.17 7.76 -7.81
C ASP A 185 8.19 7.98 -6.65
N LEU A 186 7.18 8.82 -6.89
CA LEU A 186 6.19 9.20 -5.88
C LEU A 186 4.88 8.43 -6.08
N TYR A 187 4.40 7.76 -5.02
CA TYR A 187 3.10 7.09 -4.99
C TYR A 187 2.21 7.66 -3.90
N SER A 188 0.92 7.86 -4.20
CA SER A 188 -0.05 8.20 -3.17
C SER A 188 -0.29 7.01 -2.23
N GLY A 189 -0.31 7.29 -0.92
CA GLY A 189 -0.81 6.35 0.07
C GLY A 189 -2.27 6.60 0.47
N ASN A 190 -2.90 7.62 -0.14
CA ASN A 190 -4.25 8.10 0.14
C ASN A 190 -5.10 8.05 -1.14
N ASP A 191 -6.21 7.32 -1.10
CA ASP A 191 -7.09 7.14 -2.26
C ASP A 191 -7.81 8.42 -2.68
N ASP A 192 -8.08 9.33 -1.75
CA ASP A 192 -8.68 10.65 -2.01
C ASP A 192 -7.73 11.65 -2.68
N GLN A 193 -6.46 11.28 -2.85
CA GLN A 193 -5.39 12.15 -3.34
C GLN A 193 -4.68 11.60 -4.60
N ILE A 194 -5.29 10.65 -5.33
CA ILE A 194 -4.67 10.04 -6.52
C ILE A 194 -4.38 11.13 -7.56
N VAL A 195 -5.42 11.78 -8.08
CA VAL A 195 -5.28 12.76 -9.17
C VAL A 195 -4.41 13.96 -8.81
N PRO A 196 -4.57 14.61 -7.64
CA PRO A 196 -3.67 15.70 -7.25
C PRO A 196 -2.21 15.29 -7.17
N LEU A 197 -1.93 14.07 -6.68
CA LEU A 197 -0.56 13.57 -6.57
C LEU A 197 0.02 13.21 -7.94
N LEU A 198 -0.77 12.64 -8.84
CA LEU A 198 -0.36 12.42 -10.23
C LEU A 198 -0.01 13.74 -10.92
N ALA A 199 -0.78 14.82 -10.66
CA ALA A 199 -0.50 16.16 -11.19
C ALA A 199 0.83 16.75 -10.67
N MET A 200 1.34 16.27 -9.52
CA MET A 200 2.66 16.60 -9.00
C MET A 200 3.78 15.75 -9.61
N GLY A 201 3.50 14.89 -10.59
CA GLY A 201 4.46 13.98 -11.21
C GLY A 201 4.53 12.60 -10.56
N GLY A 202 3.53 12.23 -9.79
CA GLY A 202 3.43 10.90 -9.18
C GLY A 202 3.30 9.78 -10.21
N LYS A 203 3.68 8.57 -9.79
CA LYS A 203 3.65 7.36 -10.60
C LYS A 203 2.37 6.54 -10.41
N GLY A 204 1.59 6.83 -9.38
CA GLY A 204 0.36 6.09 -9.10
C GLY A 204 -0.05 6.15 -7.64
N VAL A 205 -0.80 5.14 -7.25
CA VAL A 205 -1.32 4.99 -5.88
C VAL A 205 -1.05 3.58 -5.35
N ILE A 206 -0.80 3.45 -4.06
CA ILE A 206 -0.86 2.18 -3.32
C ILE A 206 -2.12 2.24 -2.47
N SER A 207 -3.18 1.65 -2.99
CA SER A 207 -4.59 1.90 -2.72
C SER A 207 -5.22 0.90 -1.75
N VAL A 208 -6.14 1.37 -0.93
CA VAL A 208 -7.11 0.54 -0.18
C VAL A 208 -8.37 0.32 -1.02
N LEU A 209 -8.85 1.35 -1.73
CA LEU A 209 -10.01 1.29 -2.62
C LEU A 209 -9.90 0.16 -3.65
N SER A 210 -8.71 -0.10 -4.18
CA SER A 210 -8.44 -1.20 -5.13
C SER A 210 -8.90 -2.57 -4.63
N ASN A 211 -8.93 -2.84 -3.32
CA ASN A 211 -9.43 -4.12 -2.81
C ASN A 211 -10.88 -4.41 -3.22
N VAL A 212 -11.71 -3.38 -3.31
CA VAL A 212 -13.15 -3.49 -3.59
C VAL A 212 -13.55 -2.96 -4.98
N ALA A 213 -12.70 -2.14 -5.59
CA ALA A 213 -12.94 -1.51 -6.89
C ALA A 213 -11.64 -1.46 -7.74
N PRO A 214 -11.04 -2.63 -8.08
CA PRO A 214 -9.74 -2.66 -8.74
C PRO A 214 -9.74 -1.95 -10.08
N ARG A 215 -10.72 -2.24 -10.94
CA ARG A 215 -10.84 -1.64 -12.29
C ARG A 215 -10.99 -0.13 -12.23
N GLN A 216 -11.88 0.37 -11.40
CA GLN A 216 -12.14 1.80 -11.29
C GLN A 216 -10.90 2.54 -10.76
N THR A 217 -10.17 1.95 -9.81
CA THR A 217 -8.95 2.56 -9.28
C THR A 217 -7.84 2.58 -10.32
N HIS A 218 -7.67 1.50 -11.08
CA HIS A 218 -6.76 1.46 -12.24
C HIS A 218 -7.12 2.54 -13.25
N GLU A 219 -8.40 2.63 -13.66
CA GLU A 219 -8.89 3.58 -14.66
C GLU A 219 -8.71 5.04 -14.23
N ILE A 220 -8.75 5.38 -12.94
CA ILE A 220 -8.41 6.74 -12.46
C ILE A 220 -6.99 7.10 -12.89
N CYS A 221 -6.02 6.23 -12.64
CA CYS A 221 -4.63 6.46 -13.01
C CYS A 221 -4.43 6.41 -14.52
N GLU A 222 -5.00 5.40 -15.18
CA GLU A 222 -4.85 5.18 -16.62
C GLU A 222 -5.38 6.38 -17.45
N ASN A 223 -6.57 6.90 -17.11
CA ASN A 223 -7.12 8.08 -17.80
C ASN A 223 -6.22 9.31 -17.60
N PHE A 224 -5.66 9.49 -16.40
CA PHE A 224 -4.71 10.58 -16.16
C PHE A 224 -3.49 10.46 -17.08
N PHE A 225 -2.87 9.29 -17.17
CA PHE A 225 -1.69 9.07 -18.00
C PHE A 225 -1.98 9.14 -19.50
N LYS A 226 -3.21 8.81 -19.93
CA LYS A 226 -3.68 9.01 -21.31
C LYS A 226 -3.98 10.47 -21.64
N GLY A 227 -3.94 11.37 -20.66
CA GLY A 227 -4.23 12.80 -20.83
C GLY A 227 -5.71 13.16 -20.67
N ASP A 228 -6.59 12.21 -20.36
CA ASP A 228 -8.00 12.46 -20.04
C ASP A 228 -8.16 12.84 -18.56
N ILE A 229 -7.62 14.01 -18.22
CA ILE A 229 -7.59 14.52 -16.84
C ILE A 229 -9.00 14.77 -16.31
N GLU A 230 -9.91 15.19 -17.17
CA GLU A 230 -11.31 15.45 -16.81
C GLU A 230 -11.99 14.18 -16.31
N LYS A 231 -11.88 13.09 -17.06
CA LYS A 231 -12.45 11.79 -16.71
C LYS A 231 -11.80 11.22 -15.43
N SER A 232 -10.46 11.28 -15.35
CA SER A 232 -9.73 10.85 -14.15
C SER A 232 -10.21 11.60 -12.90
N ARG A 233 -10.37 12.93 -13.00
CA ARG A 233 -10.88 13.77 -11.91
C ARG A 233 -12.31 13.40 -11.53
N GLN A 234 -13.18 13.21 -12.53
CA GLN A 234 -14.57 12.84 -12.28
C GLN A 234 -14.66 11.51 -11.54
N MET A 235 -13.96 10.48 -12.00
CA MET A 235 -13.91 9.15 -11.34
C MET A 235 -13.38 9.23 -9.91
N GLN A 236 -12.33 10.03 -9.67
CA GLN A 236 -11.80 10.29 -8.31
C GLN A 236 -12.88 10.89 -7.40
N LEU A 237 -13.63 11.87 -7.87
CA LEU A 237 -14.67 12.55 -7.09
C LEU A 237 -15.89 11.65 -6.86
N GLU A 238 -16.28 10.85 -7.83
CA GLU A 238 -17.34 9.85 -7.70
C GLU A 238 -17.00 8.77 -6.67
N ALA A 239 -15.72 8.37 -6.58
CA ALA A 239 -15.25 7.41 -5.57
C ALA A 239 -15.14 7.99 -4.15
N LEU A 240 -15.13 9.31 -3.97
CA LEU A 240 -14.86 9.96 -2.69
C LEU A 240 -15.80 9.53 -1.54
N PRO A 241 -17.12 9.38 -1.72
CA PRO A 241 -17.99 8.88 -0.65
C PRO A 241 -17.61 7.47 -0.16
N LEU A 242 -17.26 6.56 -1.09
CA LEU A 242 -16.80 5.22 -0.76
C LEU A 242 -15.43 5.25 -0.08
N ILE A 243 -14.48 6.04 -0.59
CA ILE A 243 -13.18 6.23 0.06
C ILE A 243 -13.35 6.69 1.49
N ASN A 244 -14.17 7.70 1.73
CA ASN A 244 -14.46 8.20 3.09
C ASN A 244 -15.12 7.15 4.00
N ALA A 245 -15.90 6.23 3.44
CA ALA A 245 -16.48 5.12 4.20
C ALA A 245 -15.43 4.03 4.51
N LEU A 246 -14.50 3.77 3.59
CA LEU A 246 -13.39 2.82 3.79
C LEU A 246 -12.35 3.29 4.83
N PHE A 247 -12.39 4.57 5.23
CA PHE A 247 -11.51 5.17 6.24
C PHE A 247 -12.26 5.77 7.44
N CYS A 248 -13.57 5.46 7.60
CA CYS A 248 -14.34 5.98 8.74
C CYS A 248 -13.94 5.32 10.07
N GLU A 249 -13.28 4.17 10.01
CA GLU A 249 -12.58 3.53 11.13
C GLU A 249 -11.13 3.20 10.71
N VAL A 250 -10.37 2.66 11.63
CA VAL A 250 -8.96 2.28 11.37
C VAL A 250 -8.88 1.24 10.25
N ASN A 251 -8.20 1.57 9.15
CA ASN A 251 -7.89 0.60 8.10
C ASN A 251 -6.99 -0.53 8.67
N PRO A 252 -7.33 -1.83 8.48
CA PRO A 252 -8.21 -2.38 7.44
C PRO A 252 -9.64 -2.75 7.89
N ILE A 253 -10.15 -2.26 9.01
CA ILE A 253 -11.47 -2.65 9.51
C ILE A 253 -12.56 -2.45 8.43
N PRO A 254 -12.75 -1.26 7.83
CA PRO A 254 -13.82 -1.08 6.86
C PRO A 254 -13.61 -1.85 5.54
N VAL A 255 -12.39 -1.98 5.04
CA VAL A 255 -12.15 -2.68 3.78
C VAL A 255 -12.39 -4.19 3.89
N LYS A 256 -12.07 -4.82 5.03
CA LYS A 256 -12.42 -6.23 5.28
C LYS A 256 -13.93 -6.41 5.44
N ALA A 257 -14.60 -5.50 6.14
CA ALA A 257 -16.07 -5.49 6.21
C ALA A 257 -16.69 -5.35 4.80
N ALA A 258 -16.16 -4.47 3.96
CA ALA A 258 -16.62 -4.31 2.57
C ALA A 258 -16.47 -5.60 1.75
N LEU A 259 -15.31 -6.25 1.81
CA LEU A 259 -15.08 -7.53 1.11
C LEU A 259 -16.03 -8.64 1.60
N ASN A 260 -16.27 -8.72 2.91
CA ASN A 260 -17.23 -9.67 3.47
C ASN A 260 -18.67 -9.37 3.01
N LEU A 261 -19.07 -8.09 2.93
CA LEU A 261 -20.38 -7.68 2.36
C LEU A 261 -20.50 -8.05 0.87
N MET A 262 -19.40 -8.03 0.12
CA MET A 262 -19.35 -8.48 -1.27
C MET A 262 -19.33 -10.01 -1.42
N GLY A 263 -19.37 -10.78 -0.32
CA GLY A 263 -19.31 -12.24 -0.33
C GLY A 263 -17.91 -12.80 -0.64
N LYS A 264 -16.85 -12.00 -0.47
CA LYS A 264 -15.46 -12.40 -0.78
C LYS A 264 -14.77 -13.15 0.36
N GLU A 265 -15.43 -13.27 1.50
CA GLU A 265 -14.98 -14.05 2.66
C GLU A 265 -13.54 -13.69 3.10
N ALA A 266 -13.27 -12.38 3.24
CA ALA A 266 -11.99 -11.91 3.77
C ALA A 266 -11.77 -12.29 5.25
N GLY A 267 -12.82 -12.79 5.90
CA GLY A 267 -12.79 -13.32 7.26
C GLY A 267 -12.70 -12.25 8.35
N PRO A 268 -12.43 -12.66 9.59
CA PRO A 268 -12.33 -11.75 10.73
C PRO A 268 -11.04 -10.92 10.70
N LEU A 269 -10.99 -9.95 11.60
CA LEU A 269 -9.78 -9.21 11.94
C LEU A 269 -9.06 -9.89 13.12
N ARG A 270 -7.76 -9.71 13.23
CA ARG A 270 -6.99 -10.12 14.40
C ARG A 270 -6.90 -8.99 15.43
N LEU A 271 -7.03 -9.32 16.70
CA LEU A 271 -6.78 -8.34 17.78
C LEU A 271 -5.40 -7.68 17.63
N PRO A 272 -5.29 -6.38 17.90
CA PRO A 272 -6.25 -5.51 18.61
C PRO A 272 -7.37 -4.93 17.73
N LEU A 273 -7.43 -5.25 16.45
CA LEU A 273 -8.53 -4.83 15.59
C LEU A 273 -9.76 -5.71 15.83
N THR A 274 -10.94 -5.11 15.79
CA THR A 274 -12.23 -5.75 16.02
C THR A 274 -13.14 -5.54 14.82
N GLU A 275 -14.30 -6.18 14.83
CA GLU A 275 -15.34 -5.92 13.85
C GLU A 275 -15.72 -4.44 13.82
N MET A 276 -16.16 -4.00 12.65
CA MET A 276 -16.63 -2.65 12.42
C MET A 276 -17.88 -2.33 13.24
N GLU A 277 -17.96 -1.12 13.78
CA GLU A 277 -19.13 -0.65 14.51
C GLU A 277 -20.38 -0.66 13.61
N PRO A 278 -21.56 -1.13 14.13
CA PRO A 278 -22.77 -1.30 13.31
C PRO A 278 -23.19 -0.05 12.53
N GLN A 279 -23.09 1.13 13.16
CA GLN A 279 -23.44 2.40 12.51
C GLN A 279 -22.52 2.70 11.32
N ASN A 280 -21.23 2.39 11.42
CA ASN A 280 -20.24 2.61 10.36
C ASN A 280 -20.41 1.56 9.27
N GLN A 281 -20.80 0.33 9.60
CA GLN A 281 -21.12 -0.72 8.63
C GLN A 281 -22.29 -0.33 7.72
N GLU A 282 -23.35 0.26 8.29
CA GLU A 282 -24.46 0.77 7.49
C GLU A 282 -24.04 1.94 6.57
N ARG A 283 -23.19 2.84 7.07
CA ARG A 283 -22.59 3.91 6.25
C ARG A 283 -21.78 3.34 5.09
N LEU A 284 -20.95 2.33 5.36
CA LEU A 284 -20.13 1.66 4.36
C LEU A 284 -21.00 0.99 3.30
N LYS A 285 -21.99 0.19 3.73
CA LYS A 285 -22.92 -0.50 2.85
C LYS A 285 -23.65 0.47 1.91
N LYS A 286 -24.13 1.58 2.44
CA LYS A 286 -24.80 2.62 1.65
C LYS A 286 -23.84 3.20 0.60
N ALA A 287 -22.61 3.55 0.98
CA ALA A 287 -21.62 4.08 0.05
C ALA A 287 -21.25 3.07 -1.05
N MET A 288 -21.17 1.77 -0.72
CA MET A 288 -20.92 0.70 -1.70
C MET A 288 -22.06 0.56 -2.70
N GLN A 289 -23.32 0.65 -2.24
CA GLN A 289 -24.51 0.62 -3.10
C GLN A 289 -24.58 1.83 -4.02
N GLU A 290 -24.32 3.03 -3.48
CA GLU A 290 -24.29 4.27 -4.28
C GLU A 290 -23.16 4.26 -5.32
N TYR A 291 -22.06 3.62 -5.03
CA TYR A 291 -20.93 3.45 -5.97
C TYR A 291 -21.12 2.29 -6.95
N GLY A 292 -22.12 1.42 -6.73
CA GLY A 292 -22.48 0.31 -7.62
C GLY A 292 -21.58 -0.93 -7.53
N ILE A 293 -21.03 -1.22 -6.35
CA ILE A 293 -20.21 -2.41 -6.08
C ILE A 293 -20.84 -3.41 -5.10
N LEU A 294 -22.07 -3.10 -4.65
CA LEU A 294 -22.89 -3.97 -3.79
C LEU A 294 -24.32 -4.01 -4.29
#